data_9beb64ab25dec3b33767c9646cbd0e4a
#
_entry.id   9beb64ab25dec3b33767c9646cbd0e4a
#
_cell.length_a   1.000
_cell.length_b   1.000
_cell.length_c   1.000
_cell.angle_alpha   90.00
_cell.angle_beta   90.00
_cell.angle_gamma   90.00
#
_symmetry.space_group_name_H-M   'P 1'
#
loop_
_entity.id
_entity.type
_entity.pdbx_description
1 polymer ?
#
loop_
_entity_poly.entity_id
_entity_poly.type
_entity_poly.pdbx_seq_one_letter_code
_entity_poly.pdbx_strand_id
1 'polypeptide(L)'
;HIGFKDFAQNIIIKKENPKFRYSMLEINPENVSEDSAFYLGVNALTYDKTELAYDFFKKAAQSFKSQSNKDNAIFWMWLIKNNEEDLKTLSQSSSLNIYSLYAKELTNTPFPKIESLNPSKKKNNFNMQDPFAWQKINKQIRDANASQLDVLAKEFDTQETLPIYAYILERKNNFKKHYFIMPYYDNIKDYNKTRQALILAIARQESRFIPTAISVSYALGMMQFMPFLANHIGEKELKIPNFDQDFMFKPEIAYYFGNYHLNYLESRLKSPLFVAYAYNGGIGFTNRMLARNDMFKTGKFEPFLSMELVPYQESRIYGKKVLANYIVYRHLLNDSIKISDIFENLIQNKANDLSKS
;
A
#
# COMPACT_ATOMS: atom_id res chain seq x y z
N HIS A 1 8.10 -28.02 3.01
CA HIS A 1 6.85 -27.37 3.36
C HIS A 1 6.73 -25.89 2.89
N ILE A 2 7.82 -25.15 2.67
CA ILE A 2 7.80 -23.78 2.12
C ILE A 2 7.20 -23.76 0.71
N GLY A 3 7.56 -24.71 -0.15
CA GLY A 3 7.03 -24.80 -1.52
C GLY A 3 5.53 -25.10 -1.62
N PHE A 4 4.94 -25.74 -0.62
CA PHE A 4 3.50 -26.03 -0.60
C PHE A 4 2.67 -24.75 -0.36
N LYS A 5 3.13 -23.87 0.53
CA LYS A 5 2.47 -22.59 0.82
C LYS A 5 2.35 -21.73 -0.45
N ASP A 6 3.46 -21.48 -1.14
CA ASP A 6 3.48 -20.63 -2.33
C ASP A 6 2.69 -21.26 -3.49
N PHE A 7 2.76 -22.56 -3.64
CA PHE A 7 2.01 -23.31 -4.64
C PHE A 7 0.49 -23.22 -4.39
N ALA A 8 0.04 -23.51 -3.15
CA ALA A 8 -1.36 -23.44 -2.78
C ALA A 8 -1.91 -22.00 -2.91
N GLN A 9 -1.18 -21.01 -2.43
CA GLN A 9 -1.53 -19.60 -2.55
C GLN A 9 -1.71 -19.18 -4.02
N ASN A 10 -0.77 -19.53 -4.90
CA ASN A 10 -0.86 -19.19 -6.32
C ASN A 10 -2.07 -19.83 -7.01
N ILE A 11 -2.35 -21.10 -6.72
CA ILE A 11 -3.53 -21.80 -7.27
C ILE A 11 -4.83 -21.15 -6.80
N ILE A 12 -4.92 -20.79 -5.53
CA ILE A 12 -6.11 -20.13 -4.96
C ILE A 12 -6.33 -18.77 -5.62
N ILE A 13 -5.29 -17.95 -5.70
CA ILE A 13 -5.37 -16.58 -6.25
C ILE A 13 -5.73 -16.61 -7.74
N LYS A 14 -5.13 -17.51 -8.50
CA LYS A 14 -5.40 -17.65 -9.94
C LYS A 14 -6.68 -18.42 -10.23
N LYS A 15 -7.29 -19.02 -9.22
CA LYS A 15 -8.46 -19.92 -9.33
C LYS A 15 -8.21 -21.10 -10.29
N GLU A 16 -6.97 -21.57 -10.33
CA GLU A 16 -6.57 -22.75 -11.12
C GLU A 16 -6.93 -24.06 -10.41
N ASN A 17 -6.96 -25.18 -11.17
CA ASN A 17 -7.15 -26.53 -10.65
C ASN A 17 -8.34 -26.68 -9.67
N PRO A 18 -9.60 -26.48 -10.13
CA PRO A 18 -10.76 -26.44 -9.26
C PRO A 18 -10.96 -27.69 -8.41
N LYS A 19 -10.63 -28.90 -8.93
CA LYS A 19 -10.70 -30.14 -8.15
C LYS A 19 -9.73 -30.15 -6.97
N PHE A 20 -8.50 -29.68 -7.20
CA PHE A 20 -7.51 -29.57 -6.14
C PHE A 20 -7.87 -28.49 -5.12
N ARG A 21 -8.37 -27.36 -5.57
CA ARG A 21 -8.89 -26.31 -4.67
C ARG A 21 -10.08 -26.79 -3.85
N TYR A 22 -10.95 -27.62 -4.43
CA TYR A 22 -12.07 -28.22 -3.72
C TYR A 22 -11.59 -29.20 -2.62
N SER A 23 -10.59 -30.06 -2.90
CA SER A 23 -10.02 -30.93 -1.87
C SER A 23 -9.33 -30.20 -0.72
N MET A 24 -8.91 -28.94 -0.92
CA MET A 24 -8.38 -28.12 0.17
C MET A 24 -9.43 -27.78 1.24
N LEU A 25 -10.72 -27.93 0.95
CA LEU A 25 -11.81 -27.73 1.92
C LEU A 25 -11.86 -28.81 3.01
N GLU A 26 -11.12 -29.91 2.84
CA GLU A 26 -11.01 -31.00 3.84
C GLU A 26 -9.86 -30.76 4.83
N ILE A 27 -9.06 -29.69 4.63
CA ILE A 27 -7.93 -29.38 5.49
C ILE A 27 -8.42 -28.85 6.83
N ASN A 28 -7.91 -29.41 7.92
CA ASN A 28 -8.20 -28.90 9.26
C ASN A 28 -7.40 -27.60 9.53
N PRO A 29 -8.07 -26.49 9.91
CA PRO A 29 -7.41 -25.23 10.22
C PRO A 29 -6.29 -25.30 11.25
N GLU A 30 -6.39 -26.21 12.22
CA GLU A 30 -5.36 -26.34 13.28
C GLU A 30 -4.01 -26.88 12.77
N ASN A 31 -4.00 -27.53 11.62
CA ASN A 31 -2.81 -28.20 11.08
C ASN A 31 -2.00 -27.34 10.09
N VAL A 32 -2.32 -26.06 9.96
CA VAL A 32 -1.68 -25.19 8.97
C VAL A 32 -1.02 -23.95 9.58
N SER A 33 -0.05 -23.38 8.86
CA SER A 33 0.56 -22.10 9.23
C SER A 33 -0.38 -20.93 8.98
N GLU A 34 -0.09 -19.78 9.60
CA GLU A 34 -0.89 -18.56 9.52
C GLU A 34 -1.19 -18.08 8.09
N ASP A 35 -0.15 -18.04 7.23
CA ASP A 35 -0.32 -17.61 5.83
C ASP A 35 -1.14 -18.63 5.03
N SER A 36 -0.91 -19.92 5.27
CA SER A 36 -1.69 -20.99 4.62
C SER A 36 -3.14 -20.93 5.09
N ALA A 37 -3.38 -20.75 6.39
CA ALA A 37 -4.73 -20.60 6.95
C ALA A 37 -5.46 -19.42 6.27
N PHE A 38 -4.82 -18.26 6.15
CA PHE A 38 -5.44 -17.10 5.53
C PHE A 38 -5.93 -17.40 4.10
N TYR A 39 -5.07 -17.94 3.24
CA TYR A 39 -5.45 -18.23 1.85
C TYR A 39 -6.41 -19.42 1.71
N LEU A 40 -6.37 -20.40 2.61
CA LEU A 40 -7.38 -21.45 2.67
C LEU A 40 -8.76 -20.88 3.07
N GLY A 41 -8.79 -19.87 3.96
CA GLY A 41 -9.98 -19.10 4.23
C GLY A 41 -10.54 -18.39 3.01
N VAL A 42 -9.67 -17.71 2.25
CA VAL A 42 -10.04 -17.10 0.95
C VAL A 42 -10.58 -18.15 -0.03
N ASN A 43 -9.93 -19.32 -0.12
CA ASN A 43 -10.41 -20.42 -0.96
C ASN A 43 -11.80 -20.91 -0.53
N ALA A 44 -12.02 -21.10 0.76
CA ALA A 44 -13.30 -21.55 1.30
C ALA A 44 -14.45 -20.57 0.95
N LEU A 45 -14.18 -19.23 0.99
CA LEU A 45 -15.14 -18.22 0.54
C LEU A 45 -15.52 -18.36 -0.92
N THR A 46 -14.58 -18.74 -1.79
CA THR A 46 -14.86 -18.94 -3.23
C THR A 46 -15.75 -20.15 -3.51
N TYR A 47 -15.98 -21.02 -2.51
CA TYR A 47 -16.90 -22.18 -2.53
C TYR A 47 -18.08 -22.01 -1.57
N ASP A 48 -18.38 -20.79 -1.13
CA ASP A 48 -19.44 -20.45 -0.19
C ASP A 48 -19.37 -21.21 1.16
N LYS A 49 -18.19 -21.70 1.55
CA LYS A 49 -17.94 -22.39 2.81
C LYS A 49 -17.56 -21.38 3.90
N THR A 50 -18.54 -20.56 4.29
CA THR A 50 -18.31 -19.40 5.20
C THR A 50 -17.87 -19.80 6.60
N GLU A 51 -18.43 -20.89 7.19
CA GLU A 51 -18.02 -21.38 8.51
C GLU A 51 -16.56 -21.85 8.50
N LEU A 52 -16.18 -22.66 7.52
CA LEU A 52 -14.80 -23.11 7.35
C LEU A 52 -13.86 -21.93 7.10
N ALA A 53 -14.27 -20.96 6.31
CA ALA A 53 -13.50 -19.73 6.08
C ALA A 53 -13.26 -18.97 7.39
N TYR A 54 -14.30 -18.83 8.22
CA TYR A 54 -14.18 -18.21 9.54
C TYR A 54 -13.14 -18.90 10.42
N ASP A 55 -13.16 -20.24 10.49
CA ASP A 55 -12.21 -21.02 11.29
C ASP A 55 -10.77 -20.82 10.80
N PHE A 56 -10.55 -20.79 9.48
CA PHE A 56 -9.26 -20.50 8.89
C PHE A 56 -8.78 -19.06 9.21
N PHE A 57 -9.64 -18.06 9.10
CA PHE A 57 -9.27 -16.68 9.44
C PHE A 57 -9.01 -16.51 10.94
N LYS A 58 -9.75 -17.20 11.79
CA LYS A 58 -9.51 -17.23 13.25
C LYS A 58 -8.14 -17.80 13.55
N LYS A 59 -7.76 -18.93 12.92
CA LYS A 59 -6.43 -19.51 13.04
C LYS A 59 -5.35 -18.54 12.57
N ALA A 60 -5.54 -17.89 11.43
CA ALA A 60 -4.62 -16.91 10.90
C ALA A 60 -4.45 -15.71 11.85
N ALA A 61 -5.54 -15.15 12.38
CA ALA A 61 -5.52 -14.02 13.33
C ALA A 61 -4.75 -14.34 14.61
N GLN A 62 -4.88 -15.57 15.13
CA GLN A 62 -4.17 -16.02 16.32
C GLN A 62 -2.66 -16.21 16.08
N SER A 63 -2.29 -16.62 14.89
CA SER A 63 -0.91 -17.05 14.55
C SER A 63 -0.06 -15.94 13.95
N PHE A 64 -0.63 -14.97 13.23
CA PHE A 64 0.13 -13.88 12.61
C PHE A 64 0.91 -13.04 13.63
N LYS A 65 2.17 -12.74 13.31
CA LYS A 65 3.02 -11.83 14.09
C LYS A 65 2.79 -10.36 13.72
N SER A 66 2.51 -10.09 12.45
CA SER A 66 2.25 -8.74 11.94
C SER A 66 0.85 -8.27 12.34
N GLN A 67 0.75 -7.11 12.99
CA GLN A 67 -0.54 -6.53 13.38
C GLN A 67 -1.44 -6.27 12.15
N SER A 68 -0.87 -5.79 11.04
CA SER A 68 -1.65 -5.56 9.82
C SER A 68 -2.25 -6.85 9.24
N ASN A 69 -1.52 -7.98 9.32
CA ASN A 69 -2.05 -9.26 8.88
C ASN A 69 -3.11 -9.81 9.85
N LYS A 70 -2.92 -9.61 11.17
CA LYS A 70 -3.96 -9.92 12.16
C LYS A 70 -5.23 -9.14 11.88
N ASP A 71 -5.11 -7.83 11.67
CA ASP A 71 -6.25 -6.97 11.39
C ASP A 71 -6.99 -7.42 10.12
N ASN A 72 -6.26 -7.83 9.07
CA ASN A 72 -6.90 -8.38 7.87
C ASN A 72 -7.70 -9.66 8.18
N ALA A 73 -7.12 -10.59 8.94
CA ALA A 73 -7.82 -11.82 9.30
C ALA A 73 -9.05 -11.56 10.21
N ILE A 74 -8.94 -10.66 11.19
CA ILE A 74 -10.06 -10.25 12.05
C ILE A 74 -11.15 -9.53 11.24
N PHE A 75 -10.75 -8.72 10.25
CA PHE A 75 -11.70 -8.08 9.34
C PHE A 75 -12.55 -9.11 8.59
N TRP A 76 -11.94 -10.19 8.11
CA TRP A 76 -12.68 -11.29 7.49
C TRP A 76 -13.60 -12.02 8.45
N MET A 77 -13.16 -12.24 9.70
CA MET A 77 -14.02 -12.81 10.75
C MET A 77 -15.25 -11.95 10.96
N TRP A 78 -15.05 -10.64 11.13
CA TRP A 78 -16.16 -9.68 11.26
C TRP A 78 -17.07 -9.68 10.02
N LEU A 79 -16.51 -9.63 8.83
CA LEU A 79 -17.29 -9.57 7.58
C LEU A 79 -18.17 -10.82 7.36
N ILE A 80 -17.72 -11.99 7.88
CA ILE A 80 -18.47 -13.26 7.79
C ILE A 80 -19.58 -13.32 8.84
N LYS A 81 -19.28 -12.99 10.10
CA LYS A 81 -20.19 -13.20 11.25
C LYS A 81 -20.89 -11.93 11.72
N ASN A 82 -20.46 -10.77 11.25
CA ASN A 82 -20.94 -9.46 11.74
C ASN A 82 -20.83 -9.30 13.27
N ASN A 83 -19.74 -9.83 13.85
CA ASN A 83 -19.52 -9.81 15.30
C ASN A 83 -19.00 -8.44 15.73
N GLU A 84 -19.70 -7.75 16.62
CA GLU A 84 -19.33 -6.43 17.14
C GLU A 84 -17.97 -6.43 17.88
N GLU A 85 -17.61 -7.52 18.55
CA GLU A 85 -16.32 -7.63 19.26
C GLU A 85 -15.12 -7.62 18.29
N ASP A 86 -15.25 -8.29 17.15
CA ASP A 86 -14.23 -8.28 16.10
C ASP A 86 -14.08 -6.87 15.51
N LEU A 87 -15.18 -6.18 15.25
CA LEU A 87 -15.18 -4.80 14.76
C LEU A 87 -14.57 -3.84 15.77
N LYS A 88 -14.90 -3.99 17.05
CA LYS A 88 -14.35 -3.21 18.16
C LYS A 88 -12.82 -3.44 18.27
N THR A 89 -12.38 -4.70 18.19
CA THR A 89 -10.96 -5.05 18.19
C THR A 89 -10.20 -4.36 17.07
N LEU A 90 -10.74 -4.36 15.85
CA LEU A 90 -10.17 -3.66 14.70
C LEU A 90 -10.10 -2.14 14.93
N SER A 91 -11.17 -1.55 15.46
CA SER A 91 -11.23 -0.10 15.70
C SER A 91 -10.23 0.36 16.76
N GLN A 92 -9.77 -0.53 17.63
CA GLN A 92 -8.75 -0.26 18.64
C GLN A 92 -7.32 -0.58 18.18
N SER A 93 -7.16 -1.16 16.99
CA SER A 93 -5.83 -1.47 16.47
C SER A 93 -4.97 -0.21 16.33
N SER A 94 -3.70 -0.35 16.74
CA SER A 94 -2.68 0.69 16.59
C SER A 94 -2.06 0.74 15.19
N SER A 95 -2.33 -0.26 14.35
CA SER A 95 -1.81 -0.31 12.97
C SER A 95 -2.63 0.56 12.04
N LEU A 96 -1.98 1.40 11.26
CA LEU A 96 -2.62 2.25 10.25
C LEU A 96 -2.75 1.48 8.93
N ASN A 97 -3.71 0.57 8.86
CA ASN A 97 -4.07 -0.16 7.66
C ASN A 97 -5.53 0.09 7.27
N ILE A 98 -5.91 -0.30 6.07
CA ILE A 98 -7.27 -0.03 5.54
C ILE A 98 -8.37 -0.64 6.40
N TYR A 99 -8.13 -1.77 7.05
CA TYR A 99 -9.13 -2.49 7.85
C TYR A 99 -9.36 -1.80 9.20
N SER A 100 -8.28 -1.42 9.89
CA SER A 100 -8.38 -0.67 11.14
C SER A 100 -8.98 0.72 10.94
N LEU A 101 -8.60 1.41 9.85
CA LEU A 101 -9.15 2.72 9.51
C LEU A 101 -10.64 2.62 9.17
N TYR A 102 -11.04 1.61 8.40
CA TYR A 102 -12.44 1.39 8.07
C TYR A 102 -13.28 1.02 9.30
N ALA A 103 -12.75 0.15 10.17
CA ALA A 103 -13.43 -0.18 11.43
C ALA A 103 -13.63 1.06 12.33
N LYS A 104 -12.65 1.98 12.38
CA LYS A 104 -12.80 3.25 13.10
C LYS A 104 -13.92 4.11 12.53
N GLU A 105 -14.05 4.17 11.21
CA GLU A 105 -15.17 4.87 10.57
C GLU A 105 -16.51 4.25 10.94
N LEU A 106 -16.64 2.91 10.83
CA LEU A 106 -17.88 2.18 11.14
C LEU A 106 -18.32 2.27 12.60
N THR A 107 -17.37 2.41 13.53
CA THR A 107 -17.64 2.53 14.97
C THR A 107 -17.65 3.96 15.47
N ASN A 108 -17.51 4.95 14.59
CA ASN A 108 -17.30 6.36 14.96
C ASN A 108 -16.13 6.57 15.94
N THR A 109 -15.14 5.69 15.93
CA THR A 109 -13.92 5.85 16.72
C THR A 109 -13.08 6.98 16.11
N PRO A 110 -12.51 7.90 16.91
CA PRO A 110 -11.71 9.00 16.39
C PRO A 110 -10.55 8.53 15.50
N PHE A 111 -10.25 9.31 14.46
CA PHE A 111 -9.09 9.06 13.62
C PHE A 111 -7.81 8.98 14.47
N PRO A 112 -6.87 8.09 14.17
CA PRO A 112 -5.67 7.92 14.99
C PRO A 112 -4.84 9.20 15.02
N LYS A 113 -4.28 9.51 16.18
CA LYS A 113 -3.31 10.61 16.28
C LYS A 113 -2.08 10.28 15.44
N ILE A 114 -1.78 11.14 14.48
CA ILE A 114 -0.57 11.04 13.68
C ILE A 114 0.53 11.87 14.34
N GLU A 115 1.68 11.25 14.56
CA GLU A 115 2.85 11.94 15.12
C GLU A 115 3.41 12.95 14.11
N SER A 116 3.55 14.20 14.53
CA SER A 116 4.22 15.23 13.74
C SER A 116 5.71 15.28 14.09
N LEU A 117 6.55 15.57 13.11
CA LEU A 117 7.97 15.83 13.31
C LEU A 117 8.23 17.33 13.15
N ASN A 118 8.94 17.90 14.11
CA ASN A 118 9.42 19.27 14.09
C ASN A 118 10.95 19.25 14.05
N PRO A 119 11.55 19.01 12.88
CA PRO A 119 13.00 18.91 12.77
C PRO A 119 13.68 20.23 13.07
N SER A 120 14.90 20.15 13.53
CA SER A 120 15.77 21.30 13.80
C SER A 120 16.01 22.11 12.52
N LYS A 121 16.17 23.43 12.67
CA LYS A 121 16.58 24.34 11.59
C LYS A 121 18.09 24.34 11.31
N LYS A 122 18.84 23.46 11.96
CA LYS A 122 20.29 23.30 11.73
C LYS A 122 20.53 22.81 10.29
N LYS A 123 21.62 23.24 9.72
CA LYS A 123 22.08 22.68 8.45
C LYS A 123 22.69 21.29 8.66
N ASN A 124 22.52 20.44 7.68
CA ASN A 124 23.16 19.14 7.61
C ASN A 124 24.03 19.09 6.36
N ASN A 125 25.24 18.53 6.48
CA ASN A 125 26.16 18.40 5.35
C ASN A 125 25.92 17.13 4.52
N PHE A 126 24.90 16.35 4.85
CA PHE A 126 24.55 15.15 4.08
C PHE A 126 24.02 15.51 2.71
N ASN A 127 24.63 14.94 1.67
CA ASN A 127 24.19 15.18 0.30
C ASN A 127 22.99 14.27 -0.05
N MET A 128 21.79 14.83 0.03
CA MET A 128 20.54 14.15 -0.32
C MET A 128 20.43 13.81 -1.83
N GLN A 129 21.33 14.35 -2.68
CA GLN A 129 21.38 14.12 -4.13
C GLN A 129 22.42 13.04 -4.52
N ASP A 130 23.08 12.43 -3.53
CA ASP A 130 24.06 11.36 -3.76
C ASP A 130 23.46 9.99 -3.43
N PRO A 131 23.20 9.13 -4.43
CA PRO A 131 22.66 7.80 -4.21
C PRO A 131 23.62 6.88 -3.42
N PHE A 132 24.93 7.07 -3.55
CA PHE A 132 25.90 6.28 -2.77
C PHE A 132 25.93 6.69 -1.30
N ALA A 133 25.81 7.99 -1.01
CA ALA A 133 25.64 8.46 0.36
C ALA A 133 24.37 7.86 0.99
N TRP A 134 23.26 7.85 0.26
CA TRP A 134 22.02 7.20 0.72
C TRP A 134 22.22 5.70 0.96
N GLN A 135 22.82 4.96 0.05
CA GLN A 135 23.06 3.52 0.24
C GLN A 135 23.88 3.23 1.50
N LYS A 136 24.93 4.03 1.73
CA LYS A 136 25.79 3.91 2.91
C LYS A 136 25.02 4.15 4.20
N ILE A 137 24.28 5.27 4.30
CA ILE A 137 23.51 5.59 5.51
C ILE A 137 22.34 4.61 5.71
N ASN A 138 21.66 4.18 4.67
CA ASN A 138 20.60 3.19 4.74
C ASN A 138 21.12 1.85 5.33
N LYS A 139 22.32 1.41 4.91
CA LYS A 139 22.97 0.24 5.51
C LYS A 139 23.23 0.46 7.01
N GLN A 140 23.81 1.60 7.39
CA GLN A 140 24.05 1.94 8.79
C GLN A 140 22.76 1.92 9.61
N ILE A 141 21.70 2.55 9.12
CA ILE A 141 20.38 2.56 9.77
C ILE A 141 19.82 1.15 9.96
N ARG A 142 19.97 0.28 8.97
CA ARG A 142 19.45 -1.10 9.04
C ARG A 142 20.21 -1.96 10.03
N ASP A 143 21.53 -1.76 10.13
CA ASP A 143 22.41 -2.56 10.97
C ASP A 143 22.54 -2.00 12.40
N ALA A 144 22.05 -0.76 12.65
CA ALA A 144 22.16 -0.05 13.91
C ALA A 144 21.33 -0.67 15.04
N ASN A 145 21.92 -0.71 16.23
CA ASN A 145 21.22 -0.97 17.49
C ASN A 145 20.51 0.30 18.00
N ALA A 146 19.78 0.19 19.13
CA ALA A 146 18.99 1.30 19.65
C ALA A 146 19.83 2.55 19.97
N SER A 147 21.01 2.40 20.59
CA SER A 147 21.89 3.53 20.92
C SER A 147 22.48 4.19 19.68
N GLN A 148 22.83 3.42 18.66
CA GLN A 148 23.30 3.94 17.39
C GLN A 148 22.19 4.69 16.63
N LEU A 149 20.94 4.20 16.68
CA LEU A 149 19.78 4.92 16.13
C LEU A 149 19.54 6.24 16.85
N ASP A 150 19.81 6.34 18.17
CA ASP A 150 19.72 7.61 18.89
C ASP A 150 20.74 8.65 18.41
N VAL A 151 21.97 8.21 18.12
CA VAL A 151 23.03 9.07 17.55
C VAL A 151 22.63 9.55 16.17
N LEU A 152 22.23 8.62 15.29
CA LEU A 152 21.78 8.95 13.92
C LEU A 152 20.55 9.88 13.93
N ALA A 153 19.60 9.66 14.85
CA ALA A 153 18.43 10.54 14.95
C ALA A 153 18.81 11.98 15.29
N LYS A 154 19.82 12.20 16.16
CA LYS A 154 20.32 13.55 16.47
C LYS A 154 21.08 14.19 15.31
N GLU A 155 21.82 13.40 14.53
CA GLU A 155 22.57 13.85 13.37
C GLU A 155 21.63 14.29 12.24
N PHE A 156 20.59 13.48 11.95
CA PHE A 156 19.65 13.70 10.86
C PHE A 156 18.39 14.50 11.24
N ASP A 157 18.29 15.00 12.47
CA ASP A 157 17.21 15.87 12.93
C ASP A 157 17.31 17.27 12.30
N THR A 158 17.07 17.35 10.98
CA THR A 158 17.06 18.61 10.25
C THR A 158 15.98 18.60 9.16
N GLN A 159 15.55 19.79 8.72
CA GLN A 159 14.57 19.92 7.66
C GLN A 159 15.06 19.33 6.32
N GLU A 160 16.35 19.47 6.03
CA GLU A 160 16.96 18.98 4.79
C GLU A 160 16.97 17.44 4.71
N THR A 161 17.12 16.78 5.85
CA THR A 161 17.22 15.31 5.96
C THR A 161 15.96 14.67 6.57
N LEU A 162 14.83 15.37 6.57
CA LEU A 162 13.57 14.92 7.15
C LEU A 162 13.14 13.50 6.74
N PRO A 163 13.27 13.06 5.47
CA PRO A 163 12.96 11.68 5.09
C PRO A 163 13.82 10.64 5.81
N ILE A 164 15.12 10.90 5.94
CA ILE A 164 16.06 10.01 6.65
C ILE A 164 15.72 9.99 8.14
N TYR A 165 15.49 11.16 8.73
CA TYR A 165 15.13 11.30 10.15
C TYR A 165 13.85 10.52 10.48
N ALA A 166 12.80 10.67 9.70
CA ALA A 166 11.56 9.92 9.87
C ALA A 166 11.79 8.40 9.80
N TYR A 167 12.59 7.93 8.85
CA TYR A 167 12.93 6.52 8.72
C TYR A 167 13.70 5.98 9.93
N ILE A 168 14.68 6.73 10.45
CA ILE A 168 15.41 6.37 11.67
C ILE A 168 14.44 6.22 12.84
N LEU A 169 13.53 7.17 13.03
CA LEU A 169 12.56 7.15 14.12
C LEU A 169 11.56 5.98 13.98
N GLU A 170 11.10 5.67 12.78
CA GLU A 170 10.25 4.51 12.55
C GLU A 170 10.96 3.20 12.93
N ARG A 171 12.22 3.04 12.53
CA ARG A 171 13.03 1.88 12.93
C ARG A 171 13.26 1.82 14.44
N LYS A 172 13.63 2.94 15.06
CA LYS A 172 13.82 3.04 16.52
C LYS A 172 12.58 2.57 17.30
N ASN A 173 11.39 2.86 16.77
CA ASN A 173 10.12 2.44 17.36
C ASN A 173 9.62 1.08 16.82
N ASN A 174 10.47 0.28 16.16
CA ASN A 174 10.10 -0.99 15.54
C ASN A 174 8.84 -0.87 14.66
N PHE A 175 8.72 0.24 13.93
CA PHE A 175 7.57 0.56 13.07
C PHE A 175 6.20 0.56 13.77
N LYS A 176 6.18 0.74 15.09
CA LYS A 176 4.94 0.91 15.88
C LYS A 176 4.40 2.34 15.85
N LYS A 177 5.25 3.31 15.55
CA LYS A 177 4.90 4.71 15.31
C LYS A 177 5.12 5.04 13.85
N HIS A 178 4.19 5.77 13.26
CA HIS A 178 4.21 6.15 11.86
C HIS A 178 4.26 7.68 11.75
N TYR A 179 5.25 8.17 11.02
CA TYR A 179 5.43 9.60 10.77
C TYR A 179 5.02 9.88 9.32
N PHE A 180 3.92 10.63 9.15
CA PHE A 180 3.42 11.03 7.84
C PHE A 180 3.96 12.42 7.50
N ILE A 181 5.18 12.46 7.02
CA ILE A 181 5.87 13.67 6.62
C ILE A 181 5.42 14.12 5.22
N MET A 182 5.58 15.41 4.93
CA MET A 182 5.29 16.00 3.62
C MET A 182 6.51 16.79 3.11
N PRO A 183 7.63 16.11 2.84
CA PRO A 183 8.83 16.80 2.36
C PRO A 183 8.60 17.34 0.95
N TYR A 184 9.32 18.42 0.61
CA TYR A 184 9.25 19.05 -0.71
C TYR A 184 7.83 19.50 -1.10
N TYR A 185 6.98 19.79 -0.11
CA TYR A 185 5.56 20.07 -0.30
C TYR A 185 5.27 21.26 -1.21
N ASP A 186 6.19 22.25 -1.27
CA ASP A 186 6.06 23.40 -2.17
C ASP A 186 5.91 23.02 -3.64
N ASN A 187 6.41 21.86 -4.04
CA ASN A 187 6.30 21.37 -5.42
C ASN A 187 4.90 20.83 -5.78
N ILE A 188 4.05 20.59 -4.78
CA ILE A 188 2.72 20.00 -4.99
C ILE A 188 1.57 20.79 -4.34
N LYS A 189 1.87 21.87 -3.62
CA LYS A 189 0.88 22.64 -2.85
C LYS A 189 -0.25 23.22 -3.69
N ASP A 190 0.02 23.49 -4.97
CA ASP A 190 -0.94 24.10 -5.90
C ASP A 190 -1.88 23.06 -6.55
N TYR A 191 -1.64 21.77 -6.36
CA TYR A 191 -2.57 20.73 -6.78
C TYR A 191 -3.76 20.65 -5.81
N ASN A 192 -4.87 20.09 -6.27
CA ASN A 192 -5.99 19.82 -5.36
C ASN A 192 -5.59 18.79 -4.29
N LYS A 193 -6.28 18.79 -3.15
CA LYS A 193 -5.97 17.96 -1.97
C LYS A 193 -5.94 16.46 -2.28
N THR A 194 -6.87 16.01 -3.11
CA THR A 194 -6.92 14.61 -3.57
C THR A 194 -5.64 14.20 -4.29
N ARG A 195 -5.15 15.04 -5.22
CA ARG A 195 -3.91 14.79 -5.95
C ARG A 195 -2.68 14.86 -5.03
N GLN A 196 -2.62 15.86 -4.13
CA GLN A 196 -1.56 15.95 -3.13
C GLN A 196 -1.49 14.68 -2.29
N ALA A 197 -2.63 14.21 -1.77
CA ALA A 197 -2.68 13.00 -0.95
C ALA A 197 -2.22 11.74 -1.72
N LEU A 198 -2.59 11.63 -3.00
CA LEU A 198 -2.21 10.48 -3.82
C LEU A 198 -0.70 10.47 -4.13
N ILE A 199 -0.12 11.61 -4.47
CA ILE A 199 1.33 11.76 -4.67
C ILE A 199 2.09 11.39 -3.39
N LEU A 200 1.68 11.97 -2.25
CA LEU A 200 2.32 11.70 -0.96
C LEU A 200 2.19 10.24 -0.55
N ALA A 201 1.03 9.62 -0.78
CA ALA A 201 0.79 8.21 -0.48
C ALA A 201 1.71 7.27 -1.27
N ILE A 202 1.89 7.55 -2.55
CA ILE A 202 2.77 6.78 -3.44
C ILE A 202 4.23 7.02 -3.06
N ALA A 203 4.70 8.27 -2.95
CA ALA A 203 6.08 8.58 -2.59
C ALA A 203 6.48 7.96 -1.24
N ARG A 204 5.57 7.96 -0.25
CA ARG A 204 5.79 7.28 1.02
C ARG A 204 5.96 5.77 0.83
N GLN A 205 5.13 5.13 0.02
CA GLN A 205 5.20 3.68 -0.21
C GLN A 205 6.42 3.29 -1.04
N GLU A 206 6.79 4.09 -2.04
CA GLU A 206 7.88 3.79 -2.96
C GLU A 206 9.26 3.91 -2.32
N SER A 207 9.53 5.02 -1.65
CA SER A 207 10.88 5.31 -1.16
C SER A 207 10.95 5.93 0.22
N ARG A 208 9.83 6.17 0.91
CA ARG A 208 9.77 7.03 2.10
C ARG A 208 10.29 8.44 1.81
N PHE A 209 10.04 8.94 0.62
CA PHE A 209 10.48 10.26 0.13
C PHE A 209 12.00 10.41 -0.04
N ILE A 210 12.75 9.34 -0.15
CA ILE A 210 14.20 9.43 -0.39
C ILE A 210 14.45 9.80 -1.86
N PRO A 211 15.06 10.97 -2.13
CA PRO A 211 15.22 11.45 -3.51
C PRO A 211 16.07 10.54 -4.38
N THR A 212 17.11 9.95 -3.81
CA THR A 212 18.10 9.13 -4.51
C THR A 212 17.93 7.64 -4.26
N ALA A 213 16.72 7.20 -3.91
CA ALA A 213 16.42 5.78 -3.79
C ALA A 213 16.55 5.08 -5.15
N ILE A 214 17.22 3.94 -5.17
CA ILE A 214 17.32 3.05 -6.33
C ILE A 214 16.87 1.66 -5.87
N SER A 215 15.87 1.08 -6.54
CA SER A 215 15.42 -0.28 -6.24
C SER A 215 16.34 -1.34 -6.85
N VAL A 216 16.17 -2.59 -6.43
CA VAL A 216 16.85 -3.74 -7.04
C VAL A 216 16.50 -3.93 -8.52
N SER A 217 15.37 -3.39 -8.96
CA SER A 217 14.93 -3.41 -10.36
C SER A 217 15.26 -2.10 -11.09
N TYR A 218 16.12 -1.28 -10.52
CA TYR A 218 16.57 0.01 -11.07
C TYR A 218 15.48 1.09 -11.21
N ALA A 219 14.40 1.03 -10.44
CA ALA A 219 13.49 2.15 -10.32
C ALA A 219 14.16 3.31 -9.57
N LEU A 220 13.95 4.55 -10.03
CA LEU A 220 14.71 5.73 -9.66
C LEU A 220 13.90 6.77 -8.89
N GLY A 221 14.53 7.36 -7.87
CA GLY A 221 14.05 8.53 -7.16
C GLY A 221 12.90 8.24 -6.19
N MET A 222 12.37 9.30 -5.59
CA MET A 222 11.36 9.13 -4.55
C MET A 222 10.02 8.58 -5.04
N MET A 223 9.72 8.71 -6.34
CA MET A 223 8.52 8.17 -6.98
C MET A 223 8.77 6.82 -7.71
N GLN A 224 10.00 6.30 -7.66
CA GLN A 224 10.42 5.00 -8.20
C GLN A 224 10.04 4.79 -9.67
N PHE A 225 10.40 5.74 -10.51
CA PHE A 225 10.20 5.60 -11.96
C PHE A 225 11.18 4.61 -12.56
N MET A 226 10.67 3.67 -13.36
CA MET A 226 11.53 2.83 -14.19
C MET A 226 12.20 3.69 -15.27
N PRO A 227 13.50 3.47 -15.56
CA PRO A 227 14.24 4.28 -16.55
C PRO A 227 13.53 4.41 -17.89
N PHE A 228 12.96 3.33 -18.41
CA PHE A 228 12.25 3.36 -19.71
C PHE A 228 11.03 4.29 -19.67
N LEU A 229 10.30 4.34 -18.53
CA LEU A 229 9.12 5.19 -18.37
C LEU A 229 9.54 6.66 -18.19
N ALA A 230 10.59 6.92 -17.40
CA ALA A 230 11.12 8.26 -17.21
C ALA A 230 11.61 8.85 -18.55
N ASN A 231 12.39 8.07 -19.32
CA ASN A 231 12.88 8.48 -20.63
C ASN A 231 11.74 8.70 -21.62
N HIS A 232 10.74 7.80 -21.65
CA HIS A 232 9.58 7.98 -22.53
C HIS A 232 8.84 9.29 -22.22
N ILE A 233 8.50 9.54 -20.96
CA ILE A 233 7.80 10.77 -20.54
C ILE A 233 8.69 11.99 -20.84
N GLY A 234 9.95 11.98 -20.43
CA GLY A 234 10.86 13.13 -20.56
C GLY A 234 11.18 13.48 -22.00
N GLU A 235 11.57 12.50 -22.81
CA GLU A 235 12.05 12.72 -24.18
C GLU A 235 10.90 12.80 -25.20
N LYS A 236 9.90 11.88 -25.11
CA LYS A 236 8.88 11.71 -26.14
C LYS A 236 7.62 12.53 -25.88
N GLU A 237 7.14 12.53 -24.64
CA GLU A 237 5.89 13.20 -24.30
C GLU A 237 6.12 14.67 -23.93
N LEU A 238 7.01 14.96 -22.97
CA LEU A 238 7.31 16.31 -22.50
C LEU A 238 8.38 17.03 -23.32
N LYS A 239 9.13 16.31 -24.16
CA LYS A 239 10.17 16.83 -25.04
C LYS A 239 11.19 17.74 -24.30
N ILE A 240 11.60 17.30 -23.11
CA ILE A 240 12.57 18.03 -22.30
C ILE A 240 13.94 17.94 -22.98
N PRO A 241 14.59 19.07 -23.32
CA PRO A 241 15.90 19.06 -23.94
C PRO A 241 16.96 18.40 -23.06
N ASN A 242 17.74 17.49 -23.64
CA ASN A 242 18.83 16.76 -22.95
C ASN A 242 18.32 16.06 -21.66
N PHE A 243 17.11 15.50 -21.71
CA PHE A 243 16.57 14.76 -20.57
C PHE A 243 17.49 13.60 -20.22
N ASP A 244 17.75 13.45 -18.92
CA ASP A 244 18.48 12.33 -18.36
C ASP A 244 17.61 11.70 -17.25
N GLN A 245 17.54 10.37 -17.22
CA GLN A 245 16.78 9.65 -16.20
C GLN A 245 17.23 9.97 -14.76
N ASP A 246 18.46 10.42 -14.56
CA ASP A 246 18.98 10.84 -13.25
C ASP A 246 18.28 12.12 -12.74
N PHE A 247 17.54 12.83 -13.60
CA PHE A 247 16.65 13.91 -13.16
C PHE A 247 15.58 13.43 -12.18
N MET A 248 15.26 12.12 -12.18
CA MET A 248 14.33 11.54 -11.19
C MET A 248 14.84 11.62 -9.75
N PHE A 249 16.13 11.91 -9.53
CA PHE A 249 16.66 12.18 -8.19
C PHE A 249 16.36 13.60 -7.68
N LYS A 250 15.83 14.46 -8.52
CA LYS A 250 15.38 15.80 -8.13
C LYS A 250 13.92 15.74 -7.68
N PRO A 251 13.60 16.13 -6.43
CA PRO A 251 12.25 16.04 -5.90
C PRO A 251 11.19 16.75 -6.75
N GLU A 252 11.51 17.93 -7.27
CA GLU A 252 10.62 18.72 -8.14
C GLU A 252 10.29 17.97 -9.44
N ILE A 253 11.27 17.32 -10.04
CA ILE A 253 11.08 16.54 -11.27
C ILE A 253 10.31 15.25 -10.96
N ALA A 254 10.68 14.55 -9.89
CA ALA A 254 9.99 13.32 -9.48
C ALA A 254 8.50 13.57 -9.20
N TYR A 255 8.13 14.63 -8.49
CA TYR A 255 6.74 15.00 -8.26
C TYR A 255 6.02 15.44 -9.54
N TYR A 256 6.68 16.20 -10.39
CA TYR A 256 6.11 16.62 -11.66
C TYR A 256 5.78 15.41 -12.57
N PHE A 257 6.73 14.47 -12.72
CA PHE A 257 6.51 13.24 -13.48
C PHE A 257 5.48 12.34 -12.82
N GLY A 258 5.50 12.26 -11.47
CA GLY A 258 4.47 11.56 -10.71
C GLY A 258 3.09 12.10 -11.01
N ASN A 259 2.90 13.42 -10.95
CA ASN A 259 1.64 14.07 -11.31
C ASN A 259 1.24 13.81 -12.77
N TYR A 260 2.18 13.89 -13.69
CA TYR A 260 1.94 13.62 -15.11
C TYR A 260 1.45 12.19 -15.34
N HIS A 261 2.15 11.21 -14.77
CA HIS A 261 1.77 9.81 -14.90
C HIS A 261 0.43 9.50 -14.22
N LEU A 262 0.16 10.11 -13.06
CA LEU A 262 -1.13 9.99 -12.37
C LEU A 262 -2.28 10.56 -13.19
N ASN A 263 -2.10 11.66 -13.92
CA ASN A 263 -3.11 12.15 -14.87
C ASN A 263 -3.48 11.09 -15.90
N TYR A 264 -2.49 10.40 -16.45
CA TYR A 264 -2.71 9.30 -17.39
C TYR A 264 -3.49 8.15 -16.76
N LEU A 265 -3.10 7.73 -15.54
CA LEU A 265 -3.77 6.61 -14.85
C LEU A 265 -5.20 6.97 -14.43
N GLU A 266 -5.42 8.15 -13.83
CA GLU A 266 -6.75 8.57 -13.36
C GLU A 266 -7.73 8.90 -14.49
N SER A 267 -7.23 9.22 -15.70
CA SER A 267 -8.10 9.36 -16.87
C SER A 267 -8.78 8.03 -17.25
N ARG A 268 -8.21 6.90 -16.83
CA ARG A 268 -8.66 5.54 -17.16
C ARG A 268 -9.23 4.77 -15.97
N LEU A 269 -8.77 5.08 -14.77
CA LEU A 269 -9.09 4.37 -13.54
C LEU A 269 -9.68 5.34 -12.52
N LYS A 270 -10.91 5.07 -12.08
CA LYS A 270 -11.68 6.01 -11.23
C LYS A 270 -11.41 5.89 -9.73
N SER A 271 -10.65 4.89 -9.31
CA SER A 271 -10.40 4.61 -7.88
C SER A 271 -8.93 4.74 -7.53
N PRO A 272 -8.57 5.34 -6.38
CA PRO A 272 -7.19 5.39 -5.91
C PRO A 272 -6.56 4.01 -5.72
N LEU A 273 -7.35 2.97 -5.39
CA LEU A 273 -6.86 1.59 -5.30
C LEU A 273 -6.46 1.04 -6.67
N PHE A 274 -7.29 1.25 -7.70
CA PHE A 274 -6.97 0.78 -9.06
C PHE A 274 -5.80 1.55 -9.66
N VAL A 275 -5.69 2.85 -9.37
CA VAL A 275 -4.51 3.66 -9.71
C VAL A 275 -3.26 3.11 -9.05
N ALA A 276 -3.32 2.73 -7.76
CA ALA A 276 -2.20 2.13 -7.06
C ALA A 276 -1.78 0.77 -7.68
N TYR A 277 -2.74 -0.09 -8.04
CA TYR A 277 -2.43 -1.33 -8.77
C TYR A 277 -1.74 -1.06 -10.11
N ALA A 278 -2.21 -0.05 -10.85
CA ALA A 278 -1.64 0.30 -12.14
C ALA A 278 -0.27 0.98 -12.02
N TYR A 279 -0.05 1.74 -10.96
CA TYR A 279 1.25 2.36 -10.70
C TYR A 279 2.34 1.31 -10.47
N ASN A 280 2.04 0.29 -9.65
CA ASN A 280 2.99 -0.79 -9.33
C ASN A 280 3.05 -1.88 -10.41
N GLY A 281 1.91 -2.39 -10.84
CA GLY A 281 1.82 -3.57 -11.73
C GLY A 281 1.60 -3.24 -13.21
N GLY A 282 1.41 -1.95 -13.53
CA GLY A 282 1.14 -1.44 -14.88
C GLY A 282 -0.34 -1.44 -15.25
N ILE A 283 -0.73 -0.47 -16.09
CA ILE A 283 -2.12 -0.26 -16.53
C ILE A 283 -2.67 -1.48 -17.30
N GLY A 284 -1.83 -2.13 -18.12
CA GLY A 284 -2.24 -3.31 -18.88
C GLY A 284 -2.64 -4.50 -18.00
N PHE A 285 -1.88 -4.74 -16.92
CA PHE A 285 -2.23 -5.73 -15.91
C PHE A 285 -3.56 -5.39 -15.24
N THR A 286 -3.70 -4.15 -14.78
CA THR A 286 -4.89 -3.69 -14.06
C THR A 286 -6.13 -3.78 -14.93
N ASN A 287 -6.06 -3.33 -16.17
CA ASN A 287 -7.20 -3.44 -17.10
C ASN A 287 -7.61 -4.89 -17.38
N ARG A 288 -6.66 -5.80 -17.60
CA ARG A 288 -6.97 -7.24 -17.78
C ARG A 288 -7.63 -7.84 -16.53
N MET A 289 -7.17 -7.45 -15.33
CA MET A 289 -7.78 -7.89 -14.07
C MET A 289 -9.21 -7.37 -13.93
N LEU A 290 -9.45 -6.08 -14.17
CA LEU A 290 -10.77 -5.45 -14.05
C LEU A 290 -11.77 -5.93 -15.13
N ALA A 291 -11.28 -6.36 -16.29
CA ALA A 291 -12.10 -6.95 -17.35
C ALA A 291 -12.64 -8.34 -16.99
N ARG A 292 -12.10 -9.01 -15.98
CA ARG A 292 -12.59 -10.32 -15.54
C ARG A 292 -14.00 -10.21 -14.95
N ASN A 293 -14.82 -11.24 -15.18
CA ASN A 293 -16.20 -11.29 -14.67
C ASN A 293 -16.27 -11.60 -13.16
N ASP A 294 -15.18 -12.04 -12.55
CA ASP A 294 -15.08 -12.50 -11.18
C ASP A 294 -14.20 -11.60 -10.28
N MET A 295 -13.90 -10.38 -10.74
CA MET A 295 -13.09 -9.41 -10.00
C MET A 295 -13.81 -8.06 -9.90
N PHE A 296 -13.97 -7.53 -8.68
CA PHE A 296 -14.60 -6.24 -8.40
C PHE A 296 -16.00 -6.12 -9.05
N LYS A 297 -16.80 -7.19 -8.98
CA LYS A 297 -18.20 -7.23 -9.41
C LYS A 297 -19.10 -7.39 -8.19
N THR A 298 -20.39 -7.20 -8.37
CA THR A 298 -21.36 -7.39 -7.28
C THR A 298 -21.26 -8.79 -6.70
N GLY A 299 -21.17 -8.92 -5.38
CA GLY A 299 -21.05 -10.18 -4.67
C GLY A 299 -21.02 -10.00 -3.15
N LYS A 300 -21.26 -11.08 -2.41
CA LYS A 300 -21.44 -11.06 -0.96
C LYS A 300 -20.27 -10.46 -0.19
N PHE A 301 -19.04 -10.69 -0.66
CA PHE A 301 -17.81 -10.26 0.00
C PHE A 301 -17.00 -9.26 -0.82
N GLU A 302 -17.61 -8.68 -1.83
CA GLU A 302 -16.96 -7.67 -2.68
C GLU A 302 -17.03 -6.28 -2.06
N PRO A 303 -16.02 -5.45 -2.27
CA PRO A 303 -14.83 -5.66 -3.12
C PRO A 303 -13.67 -6.41 -2.42
N PHE A 304 -13.82 -6.76 -1.15
CA PHE A 304 -12.73 -7.29 -0.32
C PHE A 304 -12.19 -8.62 -0.82
N LEU A 305 -13.06 -9.51 -1.32
CA LEU A 305 -12.61 -10.80 -1.88
C LEU A 305 -11.71 -10.58 -3.11
N SER A 306 -12.10 -9.69 -4.01
CA SER A 306 -11.27 -9.32 -5.16
C SER A 306 -9.92 -8.73 -4.73
N MET A 307 -9.88 -7.91 -3.67
CA MET A 307 -8.62 -7.36 -3.16
C MET A 307 -7.64 -8.44 -2.69
N GLU A 308 -8.13 -9.58 -2.16
CA GLU A 308 -7.28 -10.72 -1.79
C GLU A 308 -6.87 -11.58 -2.99
N LEU A 309 -7.60 -11.50 -4.10
CA LEU A 309 -7.38 -12.29 -5.31
C LEU A 309 -6.62 -11.54 -6.41
N VAL A 310 -6.11 -10.33 -6.14
CA VAL A 310 -5.23 -9.62 -7.08
C VAL A 310 -4.04 -10.51 -7.44
N PRO A 311 -3.81 -10.85 -8.73
CA PRO A 311 -2.86 -11.89 -9.13
C PRO A 311 -1.42 -11.65 -8.71
N TYR A 312 -0.92 -10.42 -8.84
CA TYR A 312 0.44 -10.08 -8.43
C TYR A 312 0.50 -9.77 -6.93
N GLN A 313 1.27 -10.56 -6.19
CA GLN A 313 1.41 -10.41 -4.74
C GLN A 313 1.89 -9.01 -4.36
N GLU A 314 2.89 -8.50 -5.08
CA GLU A 314 3.41 -7.17 -4.82
C GLU A 314 2.32 -6.10 -4.99
N SER A 315 1.61 -6.10 -6.11
CA SER A 315 0.52 -5.15 -6.36
C SER A 315 -0.63 -5.29 -5.36
N ARG A 316 -0.97 -6.53 -4.96
CA ARG A 316 -2.00 -6.80 -3.95
C ARG A 316 -1.68 -6.14 -2.60
N ILE A 317 -0.42 -6.25 -2.15
CA ILE A 317 0.04 -5.62 -0.91
C ILE A 317 0.20 -4.11 -1.09
N TYR A 318 0.77 -3.69 -2.20
CA TYR A 318 1.01 -2.30 -2.55
C TYR A 318 -0.26 -1.47 -2.55
N GLY A 319 -1.31 -1.94 -3.24
CA GLY A 319 -2.58 -1.23 -3.33
C GLY A 319 -3.20 -0.95 -1.96
N LYS A 320 -3.20 -1.93 -1.05
CA LYS A 320 -3.70 -1.77 0.32
C LYS A 320 -2.90 -0.74 1.11
N LYS A 321 -1.56 -0.75 0.98
CA LYS A 321 -0.68 0.21 1.67
C LYS A 321 -0.83 1.62 1.13
N VAL A 322 -0.87 1.79 -0.18
CA VAL A 322 -1.08 3.11 -0.80
C VAL A 322 -2.44 3.66 -0.43
N LEU A 323 -3.49 2.83 -0.45
CA LEU A 323 -4.83 3.27 -0.06
C LEU A 323 -4.87 3.72 1.42
N ALA A 324 -4.24 2.98 2.33
CA ALA A 324 -4.12 3.40 3.73
C ALA A 324 -3.39 4.73 3.87
N ASN A 325 -2.23 4.88 3.21
CA ASN A 325 -1.48 6.14 3.19
C ASN A 325 -2.32 7.30 2.62
N TYR A 326 -3.07 7.05 1.53
CA TYR A 326 -3.94 8.04 0.91
C TYR A 326 -5.02 8.54 1.87
N ILE A 327 -5.69 7.65 2.58
CA ILE A 327 -6.70 7.98 3.59
C ILE A 327 -6.08 8.88 4.69
N VAL A 328 -4.89 8.53 5.17
CA VAL A 328 -4.18 9.31 6.19
C VAL A 328 -3.80 10.69 5.67
N TYR A 329 -3.24 10.80 4.47
CA TYR A 329 -2.87 12.10 3.89
C TYR A 329 -4.09 12.98 3.59
N ARG A 330 -5.23 12.40 3.15
CA ARG A 330 -6.49 13.14 3.00
C ARG A 330 -6.93 13.75 4.34
N HIS A 331 -6.83 12.96 5.42
CA HIS A 331 -7.12 13.46 6.76
C HIS A 331 -6.18 14.61 7.17
N LEU A 332 -4.87 14.44 7.01
CA LEU A 332 -3.85 15.45 7.37
C LEU A 332 -3.98 16.75 6.55
N LEU A 333 -4.46 16.65 5.33
CA LEU A 333 -4.73 17.80 4.46
C LEU A 333 -6.09 18.49 4.71
N ASN A 334 -6.81 18.08 5.77
CA ASN A 334 -8.17 18.55 6.07
C ASN A 334 -9.16 18.35 4.91
N ASP A 335 -9.06 17.20 4.26
CA ASP A 335 -9.89 16.78 3.14
C ASP A 335 -10.27 15.30 3.29
N SER A 336 -10.72 14.92 4.50
CA SER A 336 -11.05 13.54 4.83
C SER A 336 -12.09 12.97 3.88
N ILE A 337 -11.91 11.69 3.54
CA ILE A 337 -12.82 10.94 2.68
C ILE A 337 -13.53 9.87 3.51
N LYS A 338 -14.76 9.59 3.17
CA LYS A 338 -15.50 8.47 3.72
C LYS A 338 -14.97 7.16 3.10
N ILE A 339 -14.46 6.28 3.96
CA ILE A 339 -13.77 5.05 3.51
C ILE A 339 -14.74 4.07 2.87
N SER A 340 -15.96 3.97 3.42
CA SER A 340 -17.05 3.20 2.82
C SER A 340 -17.32 3.59 1.37
N ASP A 341 -17.30 4.90 1.04
CA ASP A 341 -17.51 5.37 -0.34
C ASP A 341 -16.39 4.88 -1.28
N ILE A 342 -15.15 4.78 -0.78
CA ILE A 342 -14.06 4.22 -1.59
C ILE A 342 -14.37 2.77 -1.95
N PHE A 343 -14.77 1.93 -0.98
CA PHE A 343 -15.04 0.52 -1.21
C PHE A 343 -16.27 0.29 -2.07
N GLU A 344 -17.35 1.04 -1.87
CA GLU A 344 -18.55 0.97 -2.72
C GLU A 344 -18.24 1.29 -4.19
N ASN A 345 -17.38 2.28 -4.43
CA ASN A 345 -16.98 2.68 -5.78
C ASN A 345 -16.01 1.71 -6.48
N LEU A 346 -15.51 0.67 -5.77
CA LEU A 346 -14.69 -0.38 -6.39
C LEU A 346 -15.55 -1.42 -7.14
N ILE A 347 -16.84 -1.52 -6.84
CA ILE A 347 -17.73 -2.50 -7.45
C ILE A 347 -18.18 -1.99 -8.81
N GLN A 348 -17.77 -2.68 -9.86
CA GLN A 348 -18.13 -2.37 -11.23
C GLN A 348 -19.45 -3.05 -11.60
N ASN A 349 -20.54 -2.29 -11.66
CA ASN A 349 -21.83 -2.78 -12.13
C ASN A 349 -21.85 -2.88 -13.66
N LYS A 350 -22.27 -4.03 -14.19
CA LYS A 350 -22.42 -4.27 -15.65
C LYS A 350 -23.38 -3.27 -16.33
N ALA A 351 -24.22 -2.58 -15.59
CA ALA A 351 -25.23 -1.66 -16.14
C ALA A 351 -24.65 -0.39 -16.78
N ASN A 352 -23.41 0.00 -16.43
CA ASN A 352 -22.81 1.24 -16.95
C ASN A 352 -21.99 1.05 -18.23
N ASP A 353 -21.72 -0.19 -18.67
CA ASP A 353 -20.97 -0.46 -19.90
C ASP A 353 -21.85 -0.53 -21.16
N LEU A 354 -23.16 -0.68 -21.01
CA LEU A 354 -24.10 -0.74 -22.15
C LEU A 354 -24.53 0.64 -22.69
N SER A 355 -24.13 1.73 -22.06
CA SER A 355 -24.44 3.10 -22.51
C SER A 355 -23.31 3.75 -23.33
N LYS A 356 -22.26 3.02 -23.68
CA LYS A 356 -21.10 3.49 -24.46
C LYS A 356 -20.78 2.62 -25.68
N SER A 357 -21.76 1.88 -26.22
CA SER A 357 -21.64 1.24 -27.52
C SER A 357 -22.38 2.04 -28.59
#